data_184de8ac88cb906dcc03f7425be4c2e6
#
_entry.id   184de8ac88cb906dcc03f7425be4c2e6
#
_cell.length_a   1.000
_cell.length_b   1.000
_cell.length_c   1.000
_cell.angle_alpha   90.00
_cell.angle_beta   90.00
_cell.angle_gamma   90.00
#
_symmetry.space_group_name_H-M   'P 1'
#
loop_
_entity.id
_entity.type
_entity.pdbx_description
1 polymer ?
#
loop_
_entity_poly.entity_id
_entity_poly.type
_entity_poly.pdbx_seq_one_letter_code
_entity_poly.pdbx_strand_id
1 'polypeptide(L)'
;MARRGENIYKRGDGRWEGRYIRGRTPEGRAQYGYVYAATYSACREKRRQRLRELPREITPSNNMTLPEAVELFFVEREQKRKLKESTVSRYRYVVRQYIQPQLGAAPLYALTEQRVADFYRKLQEQGLSAKSTRDVGVLLRAILRMAAKRGCFCTGLNAELPAYRKRQVEVFTEPEIVQLAHHIMDEPDLTGLGVLLTLNSGLRLGELCALRWSDIDLHAGFLRVEREVQRIYEKGCTRLIVQPPKSESSLRRIPLPTDILSLLAAHRPENAGSVRLLTSSGDPLEPRTMQNRYRSLLKRAGVPYRNFHALRHTYATRCIEQNVDVKSVSEMLGHSDVRITLQTYVHVSLRHKQQAVQSICFLPI
;
A
#
# COMPACT_ATOMS: atom_id res chain seq x y z
N MET A 1 -10.15 61.50 17.98
CA MET A 1 -11.06 60.46 18.41
C MET A 1 -10.71 59.13 17.77
N ALA A 2 -10.54 58.06 18.56
CA ALA A 2 -10.30 56.74 18.02
C ALA A 2 -11.54 56.24 17.24
N ARG A 3 -11.37 55.81 15.98
CA ARG A 3 -12.44 55.21 15.19
C ARG A 3 -12.87 53.89 15.83
N ARG A 4 -14.15 53.68 16.07
CA ARG A 4 -14.68 52.39 16.50
C ARG A 4 -14.20 51.26 15.55
N GLY A 5 -13.52 50.24 16.09
CA GLY A 5 -13.07 49.07 15.33
C GLY A 5 -11.55 48.87 15.16
N GLU A 6 -10.69 49.86 15.46
CA GLU A 6 -9.24 49.72 15.23
C GLU A 6 -8.45 49.13 16.41
N ASN A 7 -9.09 48.83 17.57
CA ASN A 7 -8.43 48.28 18.77
C ASN A 7 -7.15 49.05 19.19
N ILE A 8 -7.18 50.39 19.11
CA ILE A 8 -6.12 51.28 19.52
C ILE A 8 -6.72 52.31 20.53
N TYR A 9 -6.16 52.39 21.71
CA TYR A 9 -6.67 53.18 22.83
C TYR A 9 -5.58 54.07 23.40
N LYS A 10 -5.95 55.28 23.87
CA LYS A 10 -5.03 56.16 24.61
C LYS A 10 -5.06 55.76 26.09
N ARG A 11 -3.91 55.50 26.67
CA ARG A 11 -3.75 55.13 28.08
C ARG A 11 -3.70 56.42 28.95
N GLY A 12 -3.93 56.24 30.25
CA GLY A 12 -3.81 57.32 31.22
C GLY A 12 -2.37 57.92 31.35
N ASP A 13 -1.37 57.14 30.96
CA ASP A 13 0.06 57.57 30.91
C ASP A 13 0.43 58.35 29.62
N GLY A 14 -0.56 58.74 28.83
CA GLY A 14 -0.38 59.49 27.60
C GLY A 14 0.01 58.69 26.36
N ARG A 15 0.44 57.46 26.50
CA ARG A 15 0.81 56.57 25.37
C ARG A 15 -0.41 55.98 24.70
N TRP A 16 -0.25 55.59 23.42
CA TRP A 16 -1.23 54.81 22.67
C TRP A 16 -0.90 53.32 22.74
N GLU A 17 -1.92 52.50 23.07
CA GLU A 17 -1.86 51.05 23.08
C GLU A 17 -2.66 50.50 21.91
N GLY A 18 -2.04 49.64 21.10
CA GLY A 18 -2.66 48.88 20.02
C GLY A 18 -2.72 47.43 20.37
N ARG A 19 -3.91 46.88 20.44
CA ARG A 19 -4.20 45.45 20.73
C ARG A 19 -4.34 44.72 19.43
N TYR A 20 -3.72 43.51 19.32
CA TYR A 20 -3.85 42.63 18.20
C TYR A 20 -3.92 41.18 18.69
N ILE A 21 -4.53 40.30 17.86
CA ILE A 21 -4.58 38.86 18.17
C ILE A 21 -3.25 38.27 17.77
N ARG A 22 -2.51 37.70 18.74
CA ARG A 22 -1.24 37.00 18.56
C ARG A 22 -1.44 35.55 18.19
N GLY A 23 -2.56 34.94 18.61
CA GLY A 23 -2.91 33.55 18.41
C GLY A 23 -4.23 33.21 19.07
N ARG A 24 -4.61 31.92 18.99
CA ARG A 24 -5.75 31.38 19.74
C ARG A 24 -5.31 30.18 20.54
N THR A 25 -5.97 29.95 21.70
CA THR A 25 -5.76 28.72 22.47
C THR A 25 -6.41 27.53 21.75
N PRO A 26 -6.08 26.28 22.12
CA PRO A 26 -6.74 25.09 21.58
C PRO A 26 -8.26 25.10 21.72
N GLU A 27 -8.78 25.81 22.73
CA GLU A 27 -10.23 26.02 22.98
C GLU A 27 -10.83 27.17 22.16
N GLY A 28 -10.05 27.79 21.26
CA GLY A 28 -10.50 28.85 20.38
C GLY A 28 -10.48 30.27 20.97
N ARG A 29 -10.03 30.46 22.23
CA ARG A 29 -9.96 31.77 22.89
C ARG A 29 -8.82 32.61 22.31
N ALA A 30 -9.07 33.88 21.99
CA ALA A 30 -8.06 34.76 21.44
C ALA A 30 -6.96 35.11 22.46
N GLN A 31 -5.71 34.90 22.08
CA GLN A 31 -4.53 35.41 22.78
C GLN A 31 -4.13 36.75 22.18
N TYR A 32 -3.97 37.77 23.04
CA TYR A 32 -3.70 39.13 22.59
C TYR A 32 -2.24 39.50 22.79
N GLY A 33 -1.71 40.22 21.79
CA GLY A 33 -0.44 40.96 21.87
C GLY A 33 -0.73 42.46 21.90
N TYR A 34 0.24 43.24 22.43
CA TYR A 34 0.11 44.68 22.60
C TYR A 34 1.32 45.38 21.99
N VAL A 35 1.09 46.57 21.41
CA VAL A 35 2.13 47.50 20.97
C VAL A 35 1.87 48.87 21.55
N TYR A 36 2.92 49.60 21.84
CA TYR A 36 2.85 50.91 22.44
C TYR A 36 3.60 51.94 21.62
N ALA A 37 3.06 53.17 21.53
CA ALA A 37 3.70 54.30 20.89
C ALA A 37 3.25 55.63 21.50
N ALA A 38 4.03 56.71 21.27
CA ALA A 38 3.73 58.06 21.75
C ALA A 38 2.55 58.69 20.97
N THR A 39 2.36 58.32 19.71
CA THR A 39 1.28 58.84 18.86
C THR A 39 0.37 57.73 18.34
N TYR A 40 -0.85 58.08 18.02
CA TYR A 40 -1.83 57.17 17.40
C TYR A 40 -1.30 56.59 16.08
N SER A 41 -0.76 57.43 15.21
CA SER A 41 -0.22 57.05 13.91
C SER A 41 0.94 56.03 14.05
N ALA A 42 1.88 56.28 14.97
CA ALA A 42 3.00 55.36 15.23
C ALA A 42 2.53 54.05 15.86
N CYS A 43 1.50 54.08 16.73
CA CYS A 43 0.93 52.88 17.31
C CYS A 43 0.22 52.03 16.25
N ARG A 44 -0.52 52.64 15.34
CA ARG A 44 -1.18 52.02 14.20
C ARG A 44 -0.17 51.32 13.28
N GLU A 45 0.92 51.99 12.96
CA GLU A 45 1.96 51.43 12.08
C GLU A 45 2.71 50.26 12.74
N LYS A 46 3.10 50.41 14.02
CA LYS A 46 3.70 49.31 14.79
C LYS A 46 2.78 48.09 14.85
N ARG A 47 1.44 48.34 15.08
CA ARG A 47 0.47 47.23 15.10
C ARG A 47 0.36 46.57 13.74
N ARG A 48 0.36 47.35 12.65
CA ARG A 48 0.30 46.84 11.27
C ARG A 48 1.55 46.04 10.91
N GLN A 49 2.72 46.52 11.35
CA GLN A 49 3.99 45.81 11.17
C GLN A 49 3.98 44.47 11.93
N ARG A 50 3.55 44.46 13.20
CA ARG A 50 3.42 43.22 13.98
C ARG A 50 2.43 42.25 13.36
N LEU A 51 1.33 42.70 12.81
CA LEU A 51 0.37 41.85 12.09
C LEU A 51 0.95 41.25 10.79
N ARG A 52 1.92 41.89 10.15
CA ARG A 52 2.62 41.35 8.98
C ARG A 52 3.73 40.37 9.37
N GLU A 53 4.38 40.57 10.51
CA GLU A 53 5.44 39.72 11.05
C GLU A 53 4.91 38.46 11.73
N LEU A 54 3.66 38.50 12.19
CA LEU A 54 3.02 37.27 12.69
C LEU A 54 3.00 36.25 11.55
N PRO A 55 3.46 35.00 11.79
CA PRO A 55 3.14 33.92 10.89
C PRO A 55 1.66 34.08 10.59
N ARG A 56 1.27 34.07 9.33
CA ARG A 56 -0.14 34.03 8.96
C ARG A 56 -0.72 32.84 9.68
N GLU A 57 -1.20 33.04 10.89
CA GLU A 57 -2.10 32.08 11.53
C GLU A 57 -3.19 31.86 10.50
N ILE A 58 -3.19 30.67 9.98
CA ILE A 58 -4.28 30.19 9.17
C ILE A 58 -5.48 30.38 10.06
N THR A 59 -6.16 31.52 9.92
CA THR A 59 -7.49 31.68 10.50
C THR A 59 -8.25 30.45 10.02
N PRO A 60 -8.91 29.69 10.90
CA PRO A 60 -9.75 28.57 10.48
C PRO A 60 -10.96 29.11 9.73
N SER A 61 -10.72 29.78 8.60
CA SER A 61 -11.76 30.26 7.70
C SER A 61 -12.30 29.12 6.83
N ASN A 62 -11.76 27.92 6.98
CA ASN A 62 -12.23 26.75 6.28
C ASN A 62 -12.64 25.70 7.32
N ASN A 63 -13.91 25.74 7.73
CA ASN A 63 -14.57 24.73 8.57
C ASN A 63 -14.73 23.39 7.84
N MET A 64 -13.79 23.02 6.99
CA MET A 64 -13.84 21.76 6.26
C MET A 64 -13.98 20.60 7.24
N THR A 65 -14.95 19.77 7.00
CA THR A 65 -15.18 18.53 7.74
C THR A 65 -14.39 17.38 7.14
N LEU A 66 -14.23 16.31 7.90
CA LEU A 66 -13.55 15.11 7.40
C LEU A 66 -14.22 14.50 6.16
N PRO A 67 -15.57 14.36 6.07
CA PRO A 67 -16.22 13.90 4.84
C PRO A 67 -15.93 14.77 3.62
N GLU A 68 -15.96 16.10 3.77
CA GLU A 68 -15.65 17.04 2.67
C GLU A 68 -14.18 16.86 2.21
N ALA A 69 -13.25 16.71 3.15
CA ALA A 69 -11.85 16.45 2.84
C ALA A 69 -11.66 15.10 2.12
N VAL A 70 -12.42 14.07 2.50
CA VAL A 70 -12.42 12.76 1.86
C VAL A 70 -12.90 12.85 0.42
N GLU A 71 -14.06 13.48 0.17
CA GLU A 71 -14.58 13.63 -1.20
C GLU A 71 -13.62 14.43 -2.08
N LEU A 72 -13.10 15.52 -1.55
CA LEU A 72 -12.12 16.34 -2.24
C LEU A 72 -10.84 15.56 -2.58
N PHE A 73 -10.38 14.69 -1.68
CA PHE A 73 -9.23 13.82 -1.91
C PHE A 73 -9.48 12.87 -3.10
N PHE A 74 -10.65 12.27 -3.19
CA PHE A 74 -10.99 11.38 -4.32
C PHE A 74 -11.10 12.16 -5.62
N VAL A 75 -11.81 13.28 -5.66
CA VAL A 75 -11.95 14.14 -6.84
C VAL A 75 -10.59 14.58 -7.37
N GLU A 76 -9.68 15.06 -6.48
CA GLU A 76 -8.33 15.48 -6.90
C GLU A 76 -7.51 14.31 -7.47
N ARG A 77 -7.66 13.10 -6.91
CA ARG A 77 -6.95 11.92 -7.38
C ARG A 77 -7.48 11.39 -8.70
N GLU A 78 -8.77 11.45 -8.91
CA GLU A 78 -9.43 11.08 -10.17
C GLU A 78 -9.02 12.04 -11.30
N GLN A 79 -9.08 13.36 -11.07
CA GLN A 79 -8.68 14.37 -12.06
C GLN A 79 -7.21 14.21 -12.49
N LYS A 80 -6.33 13.88 -11.55
CA LYS A 80 -4.91 13.67 -11.85
C LYS A 80 -4.61 12.28 -12.42
N ARG A 81 -5.62 11.41 -12.63
CA ARG A 81 -5.49 10.00 -13.04
C ARG A 81 -4.41 9.22 -12.26
N LYS A 82 -4.19 9.57 -10.98
CA LYS A 82 -3.06 9.05 -10.18
C LYS A 82 -3.33 7.72 -9.49
N LEU A 83 -4.56 7.26 -9.45
CA LEU A 83 -4.92 6.02 -8.77
C LEU A 83 -5.63 5.06 -9.71
N LYS A 84 -5.26 3.77 -9.64
CA LYS A 84 -6.01 2.71 -10.29
C LYS A 84 -7.35 2.51 -9.58
N GLU A 85 -8.36 2.05 -10.32
CA GLU A 85 -9.72 1.77 -9.84
C GLU A 85 -9.71 0.88 -8.58
N SER A 86 -8.90 -0.18 -8.57
CA SER A 86 -8.75 -1.06 -7.41
C SER A 86 -8.22 -0.35 -6.16
N THR A 87 -7.37 0.66 -6.33
CA THR A 87 -6.86 1.45 -5.20
C THR A 87 -7.91 2.41 -4.67
N VAL A 88 -8.67 3.06 -5.57
CA VAL A 88 -9.81 3.94 -5.20
C VAL A 88 -10.85 3.13 -4.43
N SER A 89 -11.24 1.96 -4.95
CA SER A 89 -12.18 1.04 -4.31
C SER A 89 -11.71 0.66 -2.90
N ARG A 90 -10.44 0.26 -2.75
CA ARG A 90 -9.86 -0.06 -1.44
C ARG A 90 -9.88 1.14 -0.48
N TYR A 91 -9.53 2.33 -0.95
CA TYR A 91 -9.52 3.53 -0.12
C TYR A 91 -10.93 3.93 0.32
N ARG A 92 -11.93 3.86 -0.58
CA ARG A 92 -13.35 4.09 -0.23
C ARG A 92 -13.83 3.08 0.80
N TYR A 93 -13.46 1.80 0.66
CA TYR A 93 -13.74 0.77 1.66
C TYR A 93 -13.13 1.12 3.03
N VAL A 94 -11.84 1.49 3.07
CA VAL A 94 -11.15 1.86 4.32
C VAL A 94 -11.79 3.08 4.99
N VAL A 95 -12.15 4.09 4.21
CA VAL A 95 -12.83 5.29 4.73
C VAL A 95 -14.18 4.91 5.34
N ARG A 96 -15.00 4.16 4.59
CA ARG A 96 -16.34 3.76 5.02
C ARG A 96 -16.31 2.83 6.24
N GLN A 97 -15.38 1.90 6.28
CA GLN A 97 -15.35 0.85 7.30
C GLN A 97 -14.67 1.28 8.60
N TYR A 98 -13.65 2.14 8.52
CA TYR A 98 -12.81 2.45 9.68
C TYR A 98 -12.75 3.93 10.04
N ILE A 99 -12.66 4.83 9.06
CA ILE A 99 -12.43 6.25 9.33
C ILE A 99 -13.74 6.96 9.70
N GLN A 100 -14.74 6.88 8.84
CA GLN A 100 -16.04 7.57 9.05
C GLN A 100 -16.77 7.13 10.32
N PRO A 101 -16.87 5.82 10.68
CA PRO A 101 -17.61 5.40 11.85
C PRO A 101 -17.02 5.93 13.17
N GLN A 102 -15.72 6.19 13.23
CA GLN A 102 -15.03 6.58 14.45
C GLN A 102 -14.71 8.08 14.56
N LEU A 103 -14.43 8.72 13.44
CA LEU A 103 -14.09 10.15 13.41
C LEU A 103 -15.28 11.00 12.96
N GLY A 104 -16.31 10.39 12.36
CA GLY A 104 -17.57 11.02 11.99
C GLY A 104 -17.42 12.22 11.07
N ALA A 105 -18.32 13.20 11.23
CA ALA A 105 -18.32 14.47 10.52
C ALA A 105 -17.51 15.56 11.27
N ALA A 106 -16.45 15.17 11.99
CA ALA A 106 -15.65 16.11 12.75
C ALA A 106 -15.01 17.16 11.84
N PRO A 107 -15.04 18.44 12.23
CA PRO A 107 -14.25 19.46 11.55
C PRO A 107 -12.76 19.15 11.72
N LEU A 108 -11.96 19.43 10.67
CA LEU A 108 -10.55 19.02 10.64
C LEU A 108 -9.73 19.61 11.79
N TYR A 109 -10.03 20.81 12.26
CA TYR A 109 -9.34 21.41 13.41
C TYR A 109 -9.55 20.64 14.72
N ALA A 110 -10.67 19.88 14.84
CA ALA A 110 -10.95 19.03 16.00
C ALA A 110 -10.23 17.67 15.93
N LEU A 111 -9.63 17.33 14.79
CA LEU A 111 -8.78 16.14 14.64
C LEU A 111 -7.38 16.47 15.16
N THR A 112 -7.24 16.53 16.48
CA THR A 112 -5.98 16.75 17.14
C THR A 112 -5.08 15.49 17.04
N GLU A 113 -3.78 15.66 17.29
CA GLU A 113 -2.82 14.55 17.35
C GLU A 113 -3.28 13.46 18.34
N GLN A 114 -3.73 13.87 19.55
CA GLN A 114 -4.24 12.94 20.54
C GLN A 114 -5.48 12.18 20.07
N ARG A 115 -6.44 12.87 19.44
CA ARG A 115 -7.65 12.24 18.93
C ARG A 115 -7.37 11.21 17.84
N VAL A 116 -6.39 11.48 16.98
CA VAL A 116 -5.96 10.53 15.93
C VAL A 116 -5.20 9.36 16.54
N ALA A 117 -4.38 9.58 17.57
CA ALA A 117 -3.72 8.50 18.32
C ALA A 117 -4.73 7.59 19.02
N ASP A 118 -5.75 8.18 19.67
CA ASP A 118 -6.85 7.43 20.29
C ASP A 118 -7.66 6.62 19.28
N PHE A 119 -7.88 7.18 18.07
CA PHE A 119 -8.49 6.46 16.96
C PHE A 119 -7.68 5.22 16.57
N TYR A 120 -6.34 5.31 16.46
CA TYR A 120 -5.51 4.14 16.14
C TYR A 120 -5.59 3.08 17.23
N ARG A 121 -5.58 3.47 18.50
CA ARG A 121 -5.72 2.55 19.63
C ARG A 121 -7.06 1.81 19.58
N LYS A 122 -8.18 2.51 19.38
CA LYS A 122 -9.52 1.90 19.25
C LYS A 122 -9.59 0.89 18.11
N LEU A 123 -8.97 1.16 16.96
CA LEU A 123 -8.92 0.20 15.86
C LEU A 123 -8.20 -1.10 16.26
N GLN A 124 -7.12 -0.99 17.04
CA GLN A 124 -6.39 -2.17 17.53
C GLN A 124 -7.18 -2.93 18.59
N GLU A 125 -7.86 -2.23 19.51
CA GLU A 125 -8.77 -2.83 20.50
C GLU A 125 -9.92 -3.59 19.83
N GLN A 126 -10.39 -3.14 18.66
CA GLN A 126 -11.37 -3.83 17.81
C GLN A 126 -10.78 -5.01 17.02
N GLY A 127 -9.52 -5.38 17.26
CA GLY A 127 -8.86 -6.53 16.64
C GLY A 127 -8.13 -6.23 15.32
N LEU A 128 -8.01 -4.97 14.90
CA LEU A 128 -7.24 -4.64 13.70
C LEU A 128 -5.75 -4.82 13.99
N SER A 129 -5.04 -5.51 13.09
CA SER A 129 -3.59 -5.67 13.23
C SER A 129 -2.86 -4.31 13.18
N ALA A 130 -1.72 -4.19 13.87
CA ALA A 130 -0.91 -2.98 13.86
C ALA A 130 -0.54 -2.52 12.42
N LYS A 131 -0.28 -3.47 11.52
CA LYS A 131 -0.04 -3.18 10.10
C LYS A 131 -1.28 -2.58 9.44
N SER A 132 -2.45 -3.17 9.61
CA SER A 132 -3.70 -2.67 9.02
C SER A 132 -4.06 -1.30 9.58
N THR A 133 -3.92 -1.09 10.90
CA THR A 133 -4.13 0.21 11.53
C THR A 133 -3.18 1.27 10.95
N ARG A 134 -1.90 0.91 10.74
CA ARG A 134 -0.94 1.80 10.09
C ARG A 134 -1.36 2.14 8.65
N ASP A 135 -1.85 1.17 7.87
CA ASP A 135 -2.32 1.40 6.49
C ASP A 135 -3.52 2.37 6.47
N VAL A 136 -4.47 2.24 7.43
CA VAL A 136 -5.57 3.20 7.65
C VAL A 136 -5.02 4.59 7.99
N GLY A 137 -4.04 4.66 8.89
CA GLY A 137 -3.40 5.91 9.28
C GLY A 137 -2.66 6.60 8.14
N VAL A 138 -1.99 5.85 7.26
CA VAL A 138 -1.34 6.39 6.05
C VAL A 138 -2.36 7.05 5.13
N LEU A 139 -3.53 6.43 4.93
CA LEU A 139 -4.60 7.03 4.13
C LEU A 139 -5.16 8.29 4.80
N LEU A 140 -5.49 8.23 6.09
CA LEU A 140 -5.98 9.39 6.84
C LEU A 140 -4.98 10.55 6.76
N ARG A 141 -3.70 10.29 7.00
CA ARG A 141 -2.63 11.29 6.89
C ARG A 141 -2.53 11.89 5.48
N ALA A 142 -2.75 11.10 4.43
CA ALA A 142 -2.76 11.60 3.05
C ALA A 142 -3.92 12.57 2.79
N ILE A 143 -5.11 12.27 3.33
CA ILE A 143 -6.29 13.14 3.27
C ILE A 143 -6.03 14.46 4.02
N LEU A 144 -5.55 14.37 5.27
CA LEU A 144 -5.26 15.54 6.10
C LEU A 144 -4.14 16.42 5.50
N ARG A 145 -3.10 15.83 4.92
CA ARG A 145 -2.05 16.58 4.21
C ARG A 145 -2.57 17.33 2.99
N MET A 146 -3.49 16.74 2.26
CA MET A 146 -4.12 17.43 1.12
C MET A 146 -4.93 18.62 1.60
N ALA A 147 -5.73 18.46 2.67
CA ALA A 147 -6.51 19.55 3.26
C ALA A 147 -5.60 20.66 3.83
N ALA A 148 -4.51 20.30 4.50
CA ALA A 148 -3.52 21.25 5.02
C ALA A 148 -2.86 22.09 3.91
N LYS A 149 -2.56 21.49 2.75
CA LYS A 149 -2.06 22.22 1.56
C LYS A 149 -3.05 23.26 1.03
N ARG A 150 -4.33 23.11 1.35
CA ARG A 150 -5.40 24.06 1.00
C ARG A 150 -5.72 25.06 2.12
N GLY A 151 -4.85 25.13 3.13
CA GLY A 151 -4.98 26.08 4.23
C GLY A 151 -5.84 25.59 5.41
N CYS A 152 -6.30 24.35 5.43
CA CYS A 152 -7.03 23.82 6.57
C CYS A 152 -6.08 23.50 7.73
N PHE A 153 -6.43 23.96 8.93
CA PHE A 153 -5.67 23.66 10.14
C PHE A 153 -6.04 22.27 10.67
N CYS A 154 -5.05 21.42 10.87
CA CYS A 154 -5.22 20.10 11.47
C CYS A 154 -3.89 19.59 12.02
N THR A 155 -3.80 19.42 13.35
CA THR A 155 -2.59 18.84 13.99
C THR A 155 -2.56 17.32 13.94
N GLY A 156 -3.68 16.66 13.67
CA GLY A 156 -3.79 15.20 13.58
C GLY A 156 -2.91 14.54 12.51
N LEU A 157 -2.44 15.33 11.53
CA LEU A 157 -1.49 14.84 10.53
C LEU A 157 -0.12 14.45 11.14
N ASN A 158 0.23 14.97 12.32
CA ASN A 158 1.49 14.71 13.02
C ASN A 158 1.43 13.47 13.91
N ALA A 159 0.22 12.94 14.21
CA ALA A 159 0.06 11.75 15.04
C ALA A 159 0.97 10.61 14.55
N GLU A 160 1.68 9.96 15.45
CA GLU A 160 2.55 8.85 15.11
C GLU A 160 1.76 7.67 14.56
N LEU A 161 2.27 7.10 13.46
CA LEU A 161 1.68 5.89 12.88
C LEU A 161 2.07 4.68 13.72
N PRO A 162 1.13 3.75 14.00
CA PRO A 162 1.42 2.53 14.75
C PRO A 162 2.66 1.80 14.23
N ALA A 163 3.57 1.46 15.13
CA ALA A 163 4.72 0.64 14.79
C ALA A 163 4.28 -0.80 14.52
N TYR A 164 4.91 -1.46 13.56
CA TYR A 164 4.71 -2.90 13.35
C TYR A 164 6.02 -3.56 12.95
N ARG A 165 6.20 -4.79 13.39
CA ARG A 165 7.33 -5.61 12.92
C ARG A 165 6.93 -6.34 11.65
N LYS A 166 7.74 -6.24 10.61
CA LYS A 166 7.56 -7.03 9.38
C LYS A 166 7.79 -8.50 9.75
N ARG A 167 6.77 -9.35 9.54
CA ARG A 167 6.95 -10.80 9.72
C ARG A 167 7.94 -11.31 8.69
N GLN A 168 8.73 -12.30 9.07
CA GLN A 168 9.57 -13.02 8.12
C GLN A 168 8.68 -13.69 7.07
N VAL A 169 9.20 -13.77 5.87
CA VAL A 169 8.52 -14.43 4.76
C VAL A 169 8.64 -15.94 4.96
N GLU A 170 7.50 -16.61 5.08
CA GLU A 170 7.47 -18.07 5.15
C GLU A 170 7.61 -18.64 3.74
N VAL A 171 8.54 -19.58 3.59
CA VAL A 171 8.77 -20.35 2.35
C VAL A 171 8.52 -21.84 2.61
N PHE A 172 8.23 -22.59 1.57
CA PHE A 172 8.17 -24.04 1.66
C PHE A 172 9.59 -24.63 1.72
N THR A 173 9.75 -25.62 2.58
CA THR A 173 10.98 -26.43 2.62
C THR A 173 11.03 -27.37 1.43
N GLU A 174 12.22 -27.89 1.13
CA GLU A 174 12.39 -28.85 0.03
C GLU A 174 11.55 -30.13 0.20
N PRO A 175 11.52 -30.78 1.37
CA PRO A 175 10.63 -31.94 1.58
C PRO A 175 9.14 -31.60 1.37
N GLU A 176 8.68 -30.43 1.80
CA GLU A 176 7.29 -30.00 1.60
C GLU A 176 6.97 -29.78 0.11
N ILE A 177 7.94 -29.25 -0.67
CA ILE A 177 7.78 -29.08 -2.12
C ILE A 177 7.69 -30.44 -2.81
N VAL A 178 8.57 -31.36 -2.47
CA VAL A 178 8.60 -32.71 -3.03
C VAL A 178 7.29 -33.44 -2.70
N GLN A 179 6.86 -33.41 -1.45
CA GLN A 179 5.59 -34.01 -1.01
C GLN A 179 4.39 -33.43 -1.76
N LEU A 180 4.35 -32.11 -1.94
CA LEU A 180 3.29 -31.42 -2.67
C LEU A 180 3.30 -31.81 -4.16
N ALA A 181 4.48 -31.86 -4.76
CA ALA A 181 4.64 -32.23 -6.17
C ALA A 181 4.20 -33.68 -6.42
N HIS A 182 4.60 -34.63 -5.58
CA HIS A 182 4.16 -36.03 -5.68
C HIS A 182 2.64 -36.12 -5.62
N HIS A 183 2.00 -35.51 -4.62
CA HIS A 183 0.53 -35.53 -4.50
C HIS A 183 -0.16 -34.92 -5.76
N ILE A 184 0.39 -33.85 -6.33
CA ILE A 184 -0.15 -33.25 -7.57
C ILE A 184 0.00 -34.17 -8.76
N MET A 185 1.11 -34.93 -8.85
CA MET A 185 1.32 -35.88 -9.95
C MET A 185 0.47 -37.13 -9.81
N ASP A 186 0.17 -37.56 -8.58
CA ASP A 186 -0.72 -38.71 -8.31
C ASP A 186 -2.20 -38.37 -8.56
N GLU A 187 -2.62 -37.13 -8.25
CA GLU A 187 -3.98 -36.61 -8.44
C GLU A 187 -3.97 -35.32 -9.27
N PRO A 188 -3.70 -35.41 -10.59
CA PRO A 188 -3.52 -34.22 -11.42
C PRO A 188 -4.85 -33.48 -11.64
N ASP A 189 -4.84 -32.16 -11.29
CA ASP A 189 -5.94 -31.24 -11.59
C ASP A 189 -5.39 -29.86 -12.03
N LEU A 190 -6.26 -29.02 -12.55
CA LEU A 190 -5.87 -27.66 -12.96
C LEU A 190 -5.36 -26.80 -11.81
N THR A 191 -5.74 -27.11 -10.57
CA THR A 191 -5.24 -26.41 -9.38
C THR A 191 -3.80 -26.80 -9.11
N GLY A 192 -3.49 -28.09 -9.13
CA GLY A 192 -2.13 -28.62 -9.00
C GLY A 192 -1.21 -28.10 -10.09
N LEU A 193 -1.69 -28.13 -11.36
CA LEU A 193 -0.94 -27.56 -12.48
C LEU A 193 -0.58 -26.08 -12.26
N GLY A 194 -1.55 -25.27 -11.80
CA GLY A 194 -1.32 -23.85 -11.47
C GLY A 194 -0.36 -23.66 -10.32
N VAL A 195 -0.38 -24.53 -9.31
CA VAL A 195 0.55 -24.49 -8.16
C VAL A 195 1.96 -24.84 -8.61
N LEU A 196 2.17 -25.91 -9.38
CA LEU A 196 3.49 -26.27 -9.93
C LEU A 196 4.03 -25.19 -10.85
N LEU A 197 3.18 -24.61 -11.71
CA LEU A 197 3.60 -23.49 -12.55
C LEU A 197 4.03 -22.29 -11.71
N THR A 198 3.32 -21.99 -10.62
CA THR A 198 3.67 -20.86 -9.74
C THR A 198 4.97 -21.12 -8.99
N LEU A 199 5.21 -22.33 -8.52
CA LEU A 199 6.48 -22.73 -7.88
C LEU A 199 7.69 -22.61 -8.81
N ASN A 200 7.46 -22.71 -10.14
CA ASN A 200 8.53 -22.68 -11.16
C ASN A 200 8.58 -21.36 -11.96
N SER A 201 7.72 -20.38 -11.65
CA SER A 201 7.67 -19.11 -12.38
C SER A 201 7.54 -17.89 -11.49
N GLY A 202 7.16 -18.08 -10.22
CA GLY A 202 6.94 -16.99 -9.28
C GLY A 202 5.74 -16.09 -9.63
N LEU A 203 4.75 -16.58 -10.36
CA LEU A 203 3.53 -15.84 -10.71
C LEU A 203 2.81 -15.31 -9.47
N ARG A 204 2.20 -14.13 -9.60
CA ARG A 204 1.23 -13.66 -8.59
C ARG A 204 -0.11 -14.37 -8.80
N LEU A 205 -0.89 -14.54 -7.73
CA LEU A 205 -2.20 -15.19 -7.81
C LEU A 205 -3.10 -14.59 -8.90
N GLY A 206 -3.19 -13.27 -8.98
CA GLY A 206 -4.01 -12.59 -10.00
C GLY A 206 -3.49 -12.79 -11.42
N GLU A 207 -2.17 -12.91 -11.60
CA GLU A 207 -1.52 -13.21 -12.89
C GLU A 207 -1.85 -14.66 -13.31
N LEU A 208 -1.71 -15.63 -12.39
CA LEU A 208 -2.08 -17.02 -12.64
C LEU A 208 -3.57 -17.17 -13.00
N CYS A 209 -4.47 -16.52 -12.26
CA CYS A 209 -5.91 -16.56 -12.54
C CYS A 209 -6.29 -15.91 -13.88
N ALA A 210 -5.44 -15.03 -14.41
CA ALA A 210 -5.62 -14.36 -15.69
C ALA A 210 -5.01 -15.13 -16.86
N LEU A 211 -4.14 -16.10 -16.60
CA LEU A 211 -3.29 -16.75 -17.60
C LEU A 211 -4.12 -17.53 -18.62
N ARG A 212 -3.79 -17.37 -19.89
CA ARG A 212 -4.33 -18.11 -21.01
C ARG A 212 -3.31 -19.14 -21.49
N TRP A 213 -3.78 -20.20 -22.13
CA TRP A 213 -2.90 -21.14 -22.82
C TRP A 213 -2.08 -20.48 -23.93
N SER A 214 -2.64 -19.46 -24.60
CA SER A 214 -1.94 -18.66 -25.62
C SER A 214 -0.79 -17.81 -25.07
N ASP A 215 -0.71 -17.61 -23.74
CA ASP A 215 0.38 -16.88 -23.10
C ASP A 215 1.63 -17.78 -22.88
N ILE A 216 1.49 -19.10 -23.10
CA ILE A 216 2.55 -20.09 -22.93
C ILE A 216 3.07 -20.52 -24.29
N ASP A 217 4.33 -20.21 -24.57
CA ASP A 217 5.01 -20.65 -25.75
C ASP A 217 5.83 -21.92 -25.41
N LEU A 218 5.24 -23.08 -25.71
CA LEU A 218 5.85 -24.38 -25.43
C LEU A 218 7.11 -24.64 -26.26
N HIS A 219 7.20 -24.03 -27.46
CA HIS A 219 8.34 -24.22 -28.34
C HIS A 219 9.53 -23.34 -27.90
N ALA A 220 9.28 -22.06 -27.64
CA ALA A 220 10.31 -21.14 -27.17
C ALA A 220 10.61 -21.25 -25.67
N GLY A 221 9.83 -22.03 -24.92
CA GLY A 221 10.09 -22.36 -23.53
C GLY A 221 9.83 -21.24 -22.53
N PHE A 222 8.87 -20.36 -22.77
CA PHE A 222 8.54 -19.27 -21.84
C PHE A 222 7.04 -19.01 -21.72
N LEU A 223 6.65 -18.35 -20.64
CA LEU A 223 5.32 -17.76 -20.48
C LEU A 223 5.39 -16.22 -20.48
N ARG A 224 4.31 -15.57 -20.97
CA ARG A 224 4.11 -14.13 -20.97
C ARG A 224 3.13 -13.72 -19.89
N VAL A 225 3.49 -12.72 -19.10
CA VAL A 225 2.61 -12.12 -18.11
C VAL A 225 2.14 -10.78 -18.64
N GLU A 226 0.88 -10.72 -19.07
CA GLU A 226 0.28 -9.53 -19.70
C GLU A 226 -0.96 -9.02 -18.96
N ARG A 227 -1.53 -9.80 -18.06
CA ARG A 227 -2.81 -9.52 -17.40
C ARG A 227 -2.79 -9.97 -15.94
N GLU A 228 -3.63 -9.32 -15.16
CA GLU A 228 -3.97 -9.76 -13.79
C GLU A 228 -5.48 -9.68 -13.56
N VAL A 229 -6.01 -10.59 -12.77
CA VAL A 229 -7.39 -10.57 -12.29
C VAL A 229 -7.42 -9.98 -10.90
N GLN A 230 -8.32 -9.03 -10.69
CA GLN A 230 -8.60 -8.47 -9.37
C GLN A 230 -10.11 -8.40 -9.14
N ARG A 231 -10.52 -8.58 -7.89
CA ARG A 231 -11.89 -8.27 -7.44
C ARG A 231 -11.90 -6.85 -6.89
N ILE A 232 -12.78 -6.03 -7.41
CA ILE A 232 -13.00 -4.67 -6.93
C ILE A 232 -14.40 -4.55 -6.34
N TYR A 233 -14.56 -3.63 -5.41
CA TYR A 233 -15.86 -3.24 -4.86
C TYR A 233 -16.31 -1.93 -5.50
N GLU A 234 -17.46 -1.94 -6.13
CA GLU A 234 -18.05 -0.78 -6.80
C GLU A 234 -19.56 -0.74 -6.56
N LYS A 235 -20.08 0.44 -6.16
CA LYS A 235 -21.53 0.71 -6.02
C LYS A 235 -22.33 -0.37 -5.26
N GLY A 236 -21.76 -0.91 -4.17
CA GLY A 236 -22.48 -1.87 -3.32
C GLY A 236 -22.24 -3.35 -3.68
N CYS A 237 -21.65 -3.66 -4.82
CA CYS A 237 -21.34 -5.02 -5.26
C CYS A 237 -19.86 -5.19 -5.60
N THR A 238 -19.43 -6.44 -5.78
CA THR A 238 -18.07 -6.74 -6.19
C THR A 238 -18.08 -7.35 -7.58
N ARG A 239 -17.11 -6.97 -8.43
CA ARG A 239 -16.89 -7.56 -9.74
C ARG A 239 -15.44 -7.94 -9.97
N LEU A 240 -15.24 -8.94 -10.83
CA LEU A 240 -13.91 -9.26 -11.35
C LEU A 240 -13.55 -8.32 -12.47
N ILE A 241 -12.32 -7.84 -12.44
CA ILE A 241 -11.73 -7.12 -13.58
C ILE A 241 -10.47 -7.83 -14.03
N VAL A 242 -10.29 -7.89 -15.35
CA VAL A 242 -9.04 -8.30 -15.98
C VAL A 242 -8.39 -7.02 -16.49
N GLN A 243 -7.19 -6.74 -16.06
CA GLN A 243 -6.48 -5.50 -16.41
C GLN A 243 -5.00 -5.78 -16.66
N PRO A 244 -4.30 -4.89 -17.38
CA PRO A 244 -2.84 -4.94 -17.47
C PRO A 244 -2.21 -4.84 -16.07
N PRO A 245 -1.03 -5.41 -15.86
CA PRO A 245 -0.31 -5.31 -14.59
C PRO A 245 -0.04 -3.86 -14.17
N LYS A 246 0.34 -3.66 -12.89
CA LYS A 246 0.49 -2.31 -12.29
C LYS A 246 1.59 -1.46 -12.88
N SER A 247 2.64 -2.07 -13.42
CA SER A 247 3.83 -1.40 -13.95
C SER A 247 4.27 -2.08 -15.23
N GLU A 248 4.98 -1.37 -16.08
CA GLU A 248 5.61 -1.93 -17.26
C GLU A 248 6.56 -3.08 -16.92
N SER A 249 7.28 -2.97 -15.81
CA SER A 249 8.14 -4.05 -15.30
C SER A 249 7.40 -5.34 -14.95
N SER A 250 6.08 -5.28 -14.80
CA SER A 250 5.25 -6.47 -14.58
C SER A 250 4.85 -7.17 -15.88
N LEU A 251 4.95 -6.48 -17.04
CA LEU A 251 4.90 -7.10 -18.36
C LEU A 251 6.24 -7.80 -18.60
N ARG A 252 6.25 -9.12 -18.64
CA ARG A 252 7.49 -9.89 -18.67
C ARG A 252 7.33 -11.25 -19.30
N ARG A 253 8.45 -11.81 -19.73
CA ARG A 253 8.58 -13.21 -20.13
C ARG A 253 9.32 -13.96 -19.03
N ILE A 254 8.85 -15.14 -18.68
CA ILE A 254 9.46 -16.00 -17.66
C ILE A 254 9.82 -17.32 -18.33
N PRO A 255 11.12 -17.69 -18.41
CA PRO A 255 11.52 -18.99 -18.91
C PRO A 255 11.00 -20.09 -17.97
N LEU A 256 10.63 -21.22 -18.56
CA LEU A 256 10.11 -22.37 -17.83
C LEU A 256 11.06 -23.57 -17.98
N PRO A 257 11.24 -24.37 -16.92
CA PRO A 257 11.97 -25.63 -16.99
C PRO A 257 11.32 -26.62 -17.97
N THR A 258 12.13 -27.46 -18.62
CA THR A 258 11.67 -28.44 -19.61
C THR A 258 10.59 -29.39 -19.06
N ASP A 259 10.74 -29.83 -17.81
CA ASP A 259 9.76 -30.72 -17.17
C ASP A 259 8.38 -30.07 -17.01
N ILE A 260 8.36 -28.76 -16.68
CA ILE A 260 7.11 -27.99 -16.59
C ILE A 260 6.51 -27.77 -17.97
N LEU A 261 7.31 -27.56 -19.01
CA LEU A 261 6.82 -27.44 -20.39
C LEU A 261 6.20 -28.76 -20.84
N SER A 262 6.83 -29.90 -20.54
CA SER A 262 6.31 -31.24 -20.85
C SER A 262 4.97 -31.51 -20.13
N LEU A 263 4.90 -31.15 -18.84
CA LEU A 263 3.66 -31.25 -18.08
C LEU A 263 2.54 -30.37 -18.65
N LEU A 264 2.85 -29.14 -19.03
CA LEU A 264 1.89 -28.23 -19.68
C LEU A 264 1.46 -28.75 -21.05
N ALA A 265 2.38 -29.31 -21.85
CA ALA A 265 2.06 -29.91 -23.14
C ALA A 265 1.06 -31.08 -23.02
N ALA A 266 1.26 -31.96 -22.01
CA ALA A 266 0.39 -33.08 -21.73
C ALA A 266 -1.04 -32.65 -21.30
N HIS A 267 -1.22 -31.48 -20.73
CA HIS A 267 -2.51 -30.96 -20.28
C HIS A 267 -3.12 -29.92 -21.20
N ARG A 268 -2.51 -29.65 -22.36
CA ARG A 268 -2.96 -28.64 -23.30
C ARG A 268 -4.23 -29.08 -24.02
N PRO A 269 -5.34 -28.32 -23.91
CA PRO A 269 -6.58 -28.66 -24.61
C PRO A 269 -6.46 -28.31 -26.11
N GLU A 270 -7.25 -28.98 -26.96
CA GLU A 270 -7.29 -28.69 -28.42
C GLU A 270 -7.63 -27.23 -28.73
N ASN A 271 -8.56 -26.65 -27.95
CA ASN A 271 -9.01 -25.27 -28.10
C ASN A 271 -8.13 -24.25 -27.30
N ALA A 272 -6.87 -24.57 -27.04
CA ALA A 272 -5.95 -23.77 -26.21
C ALA A 272 -5.87 -22.26 -26.54
N GLY A 273 -6.14 -21.89 -27.80
CA GLY A 273 -6.10 -20.48 -28.24
C GLY A 273 -7.14 -19.58 -27.57
N SER A 274 -8.28 -20.12 -27.16
CA SER A 274 -9.42 -19.36 -26.63
C SER A 274 -9.63 -19.49 -25.13
N VAL A 275 -9.00 -20.47 -24.47
CA VAL A 275 -9.28 -20.80 -23.08
C VAL A 275 -8.19 -20.40 -22.10
N ARG A 276 -8.58 -20.27 -20.86
CA ARG A 276 -7.65 -19.98 -19.75
C ARG A 276 -7.11 -21.26 -19.13
N LEU A 277 -5.93 -21.17 -18.52
CA LEU A 277 -5.23 -22.30 -17.92
C LEU A 277 -6.06 -22.99 -16.83
N LEU A 278 -6.69 -22.23 -15.94
CA LEU A 278 -7.32 -22.77 -14.72
C LEU A 278 -8.80 -23.07 -14.85
N THR A 279 -9.47 -22.68 -15.94
CA THR A 279 -10.93 -22.84 -16.09
C THR A 279 -11.33 -23.66 -17.31
N SER A 280 -10.42 -23.89 -18.24
CA SER A 280 -10.71 -24.48 -19.55
C SER A 280 -11.85 -23.75 -20.31
N SER A 281 -12.07 -22.47 -19.95
CA SER A 281 -13.06 -21.57 -20.57
C SER A 281 -12.44 -20.20 -20.86
N GLY A 282 -13.18 -19.29 -21.47
CA GLY A 282 -12.76 -17.90 -21.69
C GLY A 282 -12.73 -17.05 -20.43
N ASP A 283 -13.46 -17.46 -19.39
CA ASP A 283 -13.59 -16.68 -18.14
C ASP A 283 -12.43 -16.89 -17.18
N PRO A 284 -11.99 -15.83 -16.49
CA PRO A 284 -10.93 -15.95 -15.49
C PRO A 284 -11.42 -16.64 -14.23
N LEU A 285 -10.55 -17.44 -13.62
CA LEU A 285 -10.83 -18.00 -12.30
C LEU A 285 -10.85 -16.89 -11.24
N GLU A 286 -11.84 -16.93 -10.36
CA GLU A 286 -11.89 -16.08 -9.18
C GLU A 286 -10.68 -16.34 -8.26
N PRO A 287 -9.84 -15.33 -7.92
CA PRO A 287 -8.69 -15.53 -7.05
C PRO A 287 -9.03 -16.16 -5.69
N ARG A 288 -10.20 -15.86 -5.13
CA ARG A 288 -10.66 -16.46 -3.87
C ARG A 288 -10.95 -17.94 -4.03
N THR A 289 -11.52 -18.34 -5.16
CA THR A 289 -11.75 -19.76 -5.49
C THR A 289 -10.42 -20.49 -5.59
N MET A 290 -9.42 -19.92 -6.29
CA MET A 290 -8.09 -20.51 -6.36
C MET A 290 -7.44 -20.65 -4.97
N GLN A 291 -7.56 -19.64 -4.11
CA GLN A 291 -7.07 -19.72 -2.72
C GLN A 291 -7.73 -20.86 -1.92
N ASN A 292 -9.03 -21.06 -2.09
CA ASN A 292 -9.74 -22.11 -1.39
C ASN A 292 -9.34 -23.51 -1.92
N ARG A 293 -9.24 -23.68 -3.25
CA ARG A 293 -8.76 -24.92 -3.89
C ARG A 293 -7.32 -25.25 -3.44
N TYR A 294 -6.45 -24.24 -3.45
CA TYR A 294 -5.07 -24.37 -2.97
C TYR A 294 -4.99 -24.80 -1.50
N ARG A 295 -5.84 -24.20 -0.63
CA ARG A 295 -5.90 -24.64 0.78
C ARG A 295 -6.31 -26.11 0.93
N SER A 296 -7.30 -26.55 0.15
CA SER A 296 -7.74 -27.96 0.12
C SER A 296 -6.65 -28.85 -0.41
N LEU A 297 -5.92 -28.45 -1.45
CA LEU A 297 -4.79 -29.19 -2.00
C LEU A 297 -3.69 -29.40 -0.95
N LEU A 298 -3.24 -28.34 -0.26
CA LEU A 298 -2.25 -28.47 0.81
C LEU A 298 -2.70 -29.41 1.92
N LYS A 299 -3.99 -29.34 2.30
CA LYS A 299 -4.56 -30.26 3.32
C LYS A 299 -4.52 -31.72 2.87
N ARG A 300 -4.89 -32.03 1.60
CA ARG A 300 -4.82 -33.39 1.05
C ARG A 300 -3.38 -33.87 0.96
N ALA A 301 -2.47 -33.02 0.52
CA ALA A 301 -1.05 -33.34 0.45
C ALA A 301 -0.36 -33.45 1.82
N GLY A 302 -1.03 -33.18 2.94
CA GLY A 302 -0.42 -33.20 4.28
C GLY A 302 0.63 -32.10 4.51
N VAL A 303 0.61 -31.02 3.71
CA VAL A 303 1.58 -29.92 3.78
C VAL A 303 0.99 -28.77 4.61
N PRO A 304 1.75 -28.18 5.56
CA PRO A 304 1.31 -27.07 6.38
C PRO A 304 0.83 -25.88 5.54
N TYR A 305 -0.29 -25.29 5.94
CA TYR A 305 -0.85 -24.16 5.21
C TYR A 305 0.06 -22.92 5.26
N ARG A 306 0.40 -22.42 4.09
CA ARG A 306 0.94 -21.07 3.87
C ARG A 306 0.08 -20.34 2.85
N ASN A 307 0.03 -18.99 2.91
CA ASN A 307 -0.74 -18.24 1.92
C ASN A 307 -0.16 -18.47 0.49
N PHE A 308 -0.99 -18.28 -0.53
CA PHE A 308 -0.60 -18.57 -1.92
C PHE A 308 0.68 -17.83 -2.35
N HIS A 309 0.92 -16.65 -1.81
CA HIS A 309 2.12 -15.87 -2.14
C HIS A 309 3.43 -16.51 -1.66
N ALA A 310 3.34 -17.45 -0.70
CA ALA A 310 4.48 -18.24 -0.25
C ALA A 310 5.11 -19.08 -1.38
N LEU A 311 4.32 -19.54 -2.37
CA LEU A 311 4.86 -20.24 -3.55
C LEU A 311 5.85 -19.35 -4.33
N ARG A 312 5.46 -18.10 -4.57
CA ARG A 312 6.33 -17.11 -5.22
C ARG A 312 7.56 -16.77 -4.38
N HIS A 313 7.39 -16.68 -3.07
CA HIS A 313 8.51 -16.46 -2.16
C HIS A 313 9.49 -17.64 -2.19
N THR A 314 8.95 -18.85 -2.23
CA THR A 314 9.76 -20.09 -2.37
C THR A 314 10.54 -20.09 -3.67
N TYR A 315 9.90 -19.79 -4.82
CA TYR A 315 10.58 -19.67 -6.11
C TYR A 315 11.74 -18.67 -6.04
N ALA A 316 11.48 -17.46 -5.53
CA ALA A 316 12.49 -16.41 -5.44
C ALA A 316 13.66 -16.80 -4.53
N THR A 317 13.37 -17.43 -3.37
CA THR A 317 14.39 -17.92 -2.44
C THR A 317 15.26 -19.00 -3.10
N ARG A 318 14.62 -19.96 -3.79
CA ARG A 318 15.34 -21.02 -4.51
C ARG A 318 16.22 -20.48 -5.63
N CYS A 319 15.73 -19.50 -6.41
CA CYS A 319 16.57 -18.85 -7.42
C CYS A 319 17.85 -18.24 -6.81
N ILE A 320 17.71 -17.54 -5.67
CA ILE A 320 18.85 -16.94 -4.97
C ILE A 320 19.79 -18.02 -4.40
N GLU A 321 19.25 -19.11 -3.83
CA GLU A 321 20.02 -20.25 -3.33
C GLU A 321 20.78 -20.97 -4.44
N GLN A 322 20.27 -20.95 -5.66
CA GLN A 322 20.92 -21.50 -6.86
C GLN A 322 21.82 -20.48 -7.57
N ASN A 323 22.18 -19.38 -6.90
CA ASN A 323 23.06 -18.33 -7.42
C ASN A 323 22.56 -17.63 -8.70
N VAL A 324 21.24 -17.63 -8.96
CA VAL A 324 20.69 -16.78 -10.00
C VAL A 324 20.85 -15.32 -9.57
N ASP A 325 21.37 -14.48 -10.47
CA ASP A 325 21.62 -13.09 -10.14
C ASP A 325 20.35 -12.35 -9.73
N VAL A 326 20.46 -11.44 -8.76
CA VAL A 326 19.32 -10.77 -8.13
C VAL A 326 18.52 -9.92 -9.11
N LYS A 327 19.17 -9.39 -10.16
CA LYS A 327 18.52 -8.59 -11.20
C LYS A 327 17.60 -9.47 -12.04
N SER A 328 18.10 -10.62 -12.52
CA SER A 328 17.29 -11.60 -13.26
C SER A 328 16.11 -12.10 -12.43
N VAL A 329 16.32 -12.43 -11.14
CA VAL A 329 15.23 -12.80 -10.24
C VAL A 329 14.21 -11.68 -10.12
N SER A 330 14.65 -10.43 -9.98
CA SER A 330 13.76 -9.26 -9.89
C SER A 330 12.94 -9.06 -11.17
N GLU A 331 13.55 -9.25 -12.34
CA GLU A 331 12.89 -9.16 -13.65
C GLU A 331 11.87 -10.29 -13.83
N MET A 332 12.22 -11.55 -13.54
CA MET A 332 11.30 -12.69 -13.59
C MET A 332 10.11 -12.52 -12.63
N LEU A 333 10.33 -11.92 -11.46
CA LEU A 333 9.27 -11.60 -10.52
C LEU A 333 8.45 -10.36 -10.94
N GLY A 334 8.96 -9.50 -11.81
CA GLY A 334 8.33 -8.23 -12.18
C GLY A 334 8.25 -7.26 -11.00
N HIS A 335 9.38 -7.07 -10.31
CA HIS A 335 9.52 -6.04 -9.30
C HIS A 335 9.94 -4.73 -9.98
N SER A 336 9.28 -3.63 -9.63
CA SER A 336 9.63 -2.30 -10.14
C SER A 336 10.95 -1.76 -9.60
N ASP A 337 11.48 -2.37 -8.54
CA ASP A 337 12.71 -1.99 -7.86
C ASP A 337 13.43 -3.25 -7.34
N VAL A 338 14.66 -3.46 -7.75
CA VAL A 338 15.52 -4.57 -7.31
C VAL A 338 15.69 -4.62 -5.79
N ARG A 339 15.61 -3.46 -5.13
CA ARG A 339 15.65 -3.37 -3.66
C ARG A 339 14.58 -4.21 -2.97
N ILE A 340 13.43 -4.42 -3.62
CA ILE A 340 12.36 -5.28 -3.09
C ILE A 340 12.85 -6.73 -2.99
N THR A 341 13.54 -7.22 -4.04
CA THR A 341 14.14 -8.57 -4.06
C THR A 341 15.23 -8.69 -3.02
N LEU A 342 16.16 -7.73 -2.96
CA LEU A 342 17.23 -7.69 -1.97
C LEU A 342 16.71 -7.71 -0.53
N GLN A 343 15.78 -6.84 -0.19
CA GLN A 343 15.23 -6.72 1.17
C GLN A 343 14.36 -7.91 1.59
N THR A 344 13.81 -8.64 0.63
CA THR A 344 12.88 -9.73 0.93
C THR A 344 13.56 -11.09 0.96
N TYR A 345 14.51 -11.33 0.06
CA TYR A 345 15.08 -12.67 -0.18
C TYR A 345 16.56 -12.78 0.11
N VAL A 346 17.30 -11.67 0.13
CA VAL A 346 18.75 -11.69 0.44
C VAL A 346 19.00 -11.65 1.96
N HIS A 347 18.22 -12.40 2.73
CA HIS A 347 18.70 -12.89 4.02
C HIS A 347 19.55 -14.14 3.76
N VAL A 348 20.71 -13.92 3.14
CA VAL A 348 21.66 -14.95 2.76
C VAL A 348 21.90 -15.86 3.96
N SER A 349 21.58 -17.13 3.83
CA SER A 349 21.84 -18.11 4.88
C SER A 349 23.33 -18.06 5.25
N LEU A 350 23.64 -18.28 6.51
CA LEU A 350 25.04 -18.35 6.98
C LEU A 350 25.86 -19.32 6.11
N ARG A 351 25.23 -20.39 5.63
CA ARG A 351 25.79 -21.40 4.72
C ARG A 351 26.23 -20.81 3.38
N HIS A 352 25.45 -19.90 2.80
CA HIS A 352 25.81 -19.24 1.52
C HIS A 352 27.01 -18.30 1.70
N LYS A 353 27.04 -17.56 2.83
CA LYS A 353 28.20 -16.71 3.18
C LYS A 353 29.46 -17.54 3.37
N GLN A 354 29.35 -18.69 4.03
CA GLN A 354 30.48 -19.63 4.20
C GLN A 354 31.00 -20.16 2.87
N GLN A 355 30.11 -20.58 1.96
CA GLN A 355 30.47 -21.03 0.63
C GLN A 355 31.15 -19.94 -0.21
N ALA A 356 30.59 -18.73 -0.20
CA ALA A 356 31.15 -17.60 -0.91
C ALA A 356 32.56 -17.23 -0.39
N VAL A 357 32.78 -17.26 0.94
CA VAL A 357 34.10 -16.96 1.52
C VAL A 357 35.12 -18.03 1.19
N GLN A 358 34.71 -19.30 1.11
CA GLN A 358 35.63 -20.38 0.71
C GLN A 358 36.14 -20.22 -0.73
N SER A 359 35.34 -19.68 -1.65
CA SER A 359 35.74 -19.44 -3.04
C SER A 359 36.71 -18.27 -3.24
N ILE A 360 36.93 -17.44 -2.22
CA ILE A 360 37.82 -16.26 -2.24
C ILE A 360 39.04 -16.44 -1.30
N CYS A 361 39.44 -17.69 -1.04
CA CYS A 361 40.64 -17.95 -0.24
C CYS A 361 41.89 -17.66 -1.09
N PHE A 362 42.76 -16.77 -0.61
CA PHE A 362 44.00 -16.36 -1.28
C PHE A 362 45.26 -17.06 -0.70
N LEU A 363 45.08 -18.13 0.08
CA LEU A 363 46.24 -18.92 0.56
C LEU A 363 46.79 -19.76 -0.59
N PRO A 364 48.09 -19.73 -0.87
CA PRO A 364 48.70 -20.65 -1.81
C PRO A 364 48.56 -22.08 -1.26
N ILE A 365 47.97 -22.95 -2.08
CA ILE A 365 47.86 -24.40 -1.80
C ILE A 365 49.18 -25.06 -2.14
#